data_469869ddf53a3ac3cbd281261af2a630
#
_entry.id   469869ddf53a3ac3cbd281261af2a630
#
_cell.length_a   1.000
_cell.length_b   1.000
_cell.length_c   1.000
_cell.angle_alpha   90.00
_cell.angle_beta   90.00
_cell.angle_gamma   90.00
#
_symmetry.space_group_name_H-M   'P 1'
#
loop_
_entity.id
_entity.type
_entity.pdbx_description
1 polymer ?
#
loop_
_entity_poly.entity_id
_entity_poly.type
_entity_poly.pdbx_seq_one_letter_code
_entity_poly.pdbx_strand_id
1 'polypeptide(L)'
;MAAELKIRDALTEELEAVSALLLEAYAQYMPPPNEATTAEERAGWEGYRHNIADVWSRAPISSTIVAERDGKLLGSVNYYAPGQTDSRDEPWPDGWASIRLLGVSPQARGLGIGRALMDECLRRARADGATTMGLHTTMLMEVARAMYLRLGFTRVPEYDFRPVPDFTIEAYALKL
;
A
#
# COMPACT_ATOMS: atom_id res chain seq x y z
N MET A 1 23.83 -20.23 3.51
CA MET A 1 22.57 -20.23 2.73
C MET A 1 21.86 -18.91 2.97
N ALA A 2 21.34 -18.26 1.93
CA ALA A 2 20.51 -17.07 2.14
C ALA A 2 19.24 -17.49 2.88
N ALA A 3 18.84 -16.73 3.91
CA ALA A 3 17.59 -17.02 4.62
C ALA A 3 16.39 -16.85 3.71
N GLU A 4 15.39 -17.68 3.93
CA GLU A 4 14.14 -17.69 3.18
C GLU A 4 13.32 -16.42 3.46
N LEU A 5 12.71 -15.87 2.42
CA LEU A 5 11.76 -14.78 2.55
C LEU A 5 10.45 -15.33 3.10
N LYS A 6 10.00 -14.80 4.23
CA LYS A 6 8.72 -15.14 4.85
C LYS A 6 7.72 -14.02 4.61
N ILE A 7 6.54 -14.39 4.11
CA ILE A 7 5.38 -13.50 3.98
C ILE A 7 4.34 -13.95 4.99
N ARG A 8 3.99 -13.07 5.91
CA ARG A 8 3.13 -13.39 7.06
C ARG A 8 2.40 -12.17 7.57
N ASP A 9 1.43 -12.37 8.45
CA ASP A 9 0.82 -11.25 9.19
C ASP A 9 1.85 -10.63 10.14
N ALA A 10 1.77 -9.32 10.30
CA ALA A 10 2.55 -8.59 11.28
C ALA A 10 2.09 -8.98 12.70
N LEU A 11 3.04 -9.07 13.62
CA LEU A 11 2.73 -9.16 15.04
C LEU A 11 2.38 -7.78 15.60
N THR A 12 1.58 -7.73 16.66
CA THR A 12 1.18 -6.44 17.26
C THR A 12 2.39 -5.61 17.70
N GLU A 13 3.41 -6.24 18.24
CA GLU A 13 4.67 -5.61 18.65
C GLU A 13 5.52 -5.09 17.48
N GLU A 14 5.21 -5.51 16.26
CA GLU A 14 5.93 -5.05 15.05
C GLU A 14 5.29 -3.80 14.41
N LEU A 15 4.12 -3.36 14.84
CA LEU A 15 3.39 -2.26 14.21
C LEU A 15 4.20 -0.96 14.18
N GLU A 16 5.01 -0.69 15.21
CA GLU A 16 5.92 0.47 15.21
C GLU A 16 6.98 0.35 14.12
N ALA A 17 7.58 -0.83 13.96
CA ALA A 17 8.57 -1.09 12.91
C ALA A 17 7.92 -1.03 11.51
N VAL A 18 6.68 -1.50 11.35
CA VAL A 18 5.91 -1.36 10.11
C VAL A 18 5.66 0.11 9.79
N SER A 19 5.25 0.92 10.77
CA SER A 19 5.06 2.37 10.59
C SER A 19 6.34 3.05 10.10
N ALA A 20 7.46 2.78 10.75
CA ALA A 20 8.77 3.32 10.36
C ALA A 20 9.17 2.88 8.95
N LEU A 21 9.00 1.61 8.60
CA LEU A 21 9.29 1.07 7.28
C LEU A 21 8.45 1.76 6.19
N LEU A 22 7.16 1.95 6.43
CA LEU A 22 6.27 2.61 5.47
C LEU A 22 6.66 4.08 5.26
N LEU A 23 6.98 4.82 6.33
CA LEU A 23 7.47 6.20 6.22
C LEU A 23 8.76 6.28 5.41
N GLU A 24 9.71 5.37 5.62
CA GLU A 24 10.94 5.29 4.85
C GLU A 24 10.67 4.94 3.39
N ALA A 25 9.80 3.96 3.12
CA ALA A 25 9.46 3.54 1.76
C ALA A 25 8.79 4.63 0.94
N TYR A 26 7.93 5.44 1.57
CA TYR A 26 7.17 6.51 0.92
C TYR A 26 7.90 7.87 0.91
N ALA A 27 9.01 8.02 1.62
CA ALA A 27 9.78 9.28 1.69
C ALA A 27 10.18 9.82 0.30
N GLN A 28 10.44 8.93 -0.66
CA GLN A 28 10.77 9.31 -2.04
C GLN A 28 9.65 10.07 -2.77
N TYR A 29 8.40 9.92 -2.33
CA TYR A 29 7.22 10.58 -2.93
C TYR A 29 6.82 11.85 -2.18
N MET A 30 7.51 12.18 -1.11
CA MET A 30 7.27 13.34 -0.26
C MET A 30 8.52 14.22 -0.27
N PRO A 31 8.61 15.18 -1.20
CA PRO A 31 9.77 16.06 -1.28
C PRO A 31 9.92 16.83 0.04
N PRO A 32 11.16 17.09 0.49
CA PRO A 32 11.38 17.92 1.66
C PRO A 32 10.83 19.33 1.39
N PRO A 33 10.23 19.99 2.40
CA PRO A 33 9.78 21.38 2.24
C PRO A 33 10.96 22.29 1.94
N ASN A 34 10.76 23.24 1.07
CA ASN A 34 11.72 24.29 0.72
C ASN A 34 11.09 25.68 0.95
N GLU A 35 11.81 26.75 0.64
CA GLU A 35 11.36 28.12 0.88
C GLU A 35 10.07 28.49 0.11
N ALA A 36 9.83 27.84 -1.04
CA ALA A 36 8.64 28.04 -1.84
C ALA A 36 7.43 27.21 -1.37
N THR A 37 7.62 26.25 -0.45
CA THR A 37 6.55 25.40 0.06
C THR A 37 5.59 26.20 0.93
N THR A 38 4.33 26.27 0.53
CA THR A 38 3.29 26.98 1.29
C THR A 38 2.96 26.29 2.62
N ALA A 39 2.31 27.01 3.54
CA ALA A 39 1.83 26.43 4.80
C ALA A 39 0.77 25.34 4.56
N GLU A 40 -0.07 25.50 3.56
CA GLU A 40 -1.11 24.53 3.18
C GLU A 40 -0.47 23.24 2.62
N GLU A 41 0.52 23.35 1.74
CA GLU A 41 1.27 22.21 1.22
C GLU A 41 1.99 21.45 2.31
N ARG A 42 2.62 22.16 3.28
CA ARG A 42 3.28 21.53 4.43
C ARG A 42 2.28 20.74 5.27
N ALA A 43 1.12 21.34 5.58
CA ALA A 43 0.06 20.68 6.33
C ALA A 43 -0.48 19.45 5.60
N GLY A 44 -0.63 19.51 4.27
CA GLY A 44 -1.03 18.39 3.43
C GLY A 44 -0.03 17.22 3.48
N TRP A 45 1.25 17.52 3.34
CA TRP A 45 2.32 16.51 3.44
C TRP A 45 2.42 15.89 4.83
N GLU A 46 2.26 16.70 5.88
CA GLU A 46 2.27 16.22 7.26
C GLU A 46 1.08 15.31 7.53
N GLY A 47 -0.12 15.69 7.08
CA GLY A 47 -1.31 14.85 7.14
C GLY A 47 -1.15 13.53 6.39
N TYR A 48 -0.50 13.54 5.22
CA TYR A 48 -0.21 12.33 4.46
C TYR A 48 0.79 11.42 5.18
N ARG A 49 1.88 11.99 5.74
CA ARG A 49 2.83 11.25 6.58
C ARG A 49 2.15 10.60 7.78
N HIS A 50 1.28 11.36 8.46
CA HIS A 50 0.51 10.85 9.59
C HIS A 50 -0.40 9.69 9.16
N ASN A 51 -1.07 9.82 8.03
CA ASN A 51 -1.89 8.76 7.46
C ASN A 51 -1.08 7.49 7.17
N ILE A 52 0.11 7.61 6.56
CA ILE A 52 1.01 6.46 6.32
C ILE A 52 1.45 5.81 7.62
N ALA A 53 1.82 6.62 8.62
CA ALA A 53 2.33 6.15 9.91
C ALA A 53 1.27 5.44 10.76
N ASP A 54 -0.02 5.74 10.56
CA ASP A 54 -1.10 5.25 11.41
C ASP A 54 -1.50 3.81 11.06
N VAL A 55 -0.62 2.87 11.37
CA VAL A 55 -0.86 1.43 11.17
C VAL A 55 -1.81 0.84 12.22
N TRP A 56 -1.88 1.45 13.41
CA TRP A 56 -2.70 0.95 14.52
C TRP A 56 -4.19 1.04 14.25
N SER A 57 -4.66 2.10 13.62
CA SER A 57 -6.09 2.23 13.25
C SER A 57 -6.48 1.29 12.10
N ARG A 58 -5.52 0.84 11.28
CA ARG A 58 -5.76 -0.11 10.18
C ARG A 58 -5.72 -1.57 10.62
N ALA A 59 -4.88 -1.90 11.60
CA ALA A 59 -4.69 -3.28 12.04
C ALA A 59 -6.00 -4.01 12.40
N PRO A 60 -6.99 -3.38 13.08
CA PRO A 60 -8.27 -4.05 13.39
C PRO A 60 -9.18 -4.29 12.19
N ILE A 61 -9.01 -3.54 11.09
CA ILE A 61 -9.92 -3.54 9.94
C ILE A 61 -9.28 -4.06 8.65
N SER A 62 -8.05 -4.54 8.74
CA SER A 62 -7.29 -5.09 7.61
C SER A 62 -6.29 -6.14 8.11
N SER A 63 -5.73 -6.92 7.18
CA SER A 63 -4.55 -7.71 7.47
C SER A 63 -3.30 -6.90 7.13
N THR A 64 -2.48 -6.57 8.12
CA THR A 64 -1.15 -5.99 7.91
C THR A 64 -0.18 -7.14 7.61
N ILE A 65 0.21 -7.28 6.35
CA ILE A 65 1.10 -8.33 5.88
C ILE A 65 2.52 -7.79 5.77
N VAL A 66 3.50 -8.55 6.24
CA VAL A 66 4.92 -8.18 6.18
C VAL A 66 5.74 -9.21 5.43
N ALA A 67 6.80 -8.74 4.81
CA ALA A 67 7.87 -9.55 4.24
C ALA A 67 9.07 -9.48 5.18
N GLU A 68 9.49 -10.63 5.72
CA GLU A 68 10.57 -10.74 6.71
C GLU A 68 11.67 -11.66 6.18
N ARG A 69 12.92 -11.29 6.44
CA ARG A 69 14.11 -12.13 6.23
C ARG A 69 15.13 -11.85 7.33
N ASP A 70 15.65 -12.89 7.95
CA ASP A 70 16.63 -12.78 9.04
C ASP A 70 16.18 -11.87 10.19
N GLY A 71 14.90 -11.91 10.57
CA GLY A 71 14.33 -11.06 11.61
C GLY A 71 14.16 -9.59 11.22
N LYS A 72 14.38 -9.22 9.95
CA LYS A 72 14.20 -7.85 9.46
C LYS A 72 12.97 -7.75 8.58
N LEU A 73 12.14 -6.74 8.82
CA LEU A 73 11.04 -6.39 7.95
C LEU A 73 11.58 -5.67 6.71
N LEU A 74 11.25 -6.19 5.53
CA LEU A 74 11.70 -5.69 4.23
C LEU A 74 10.60 -4.99 3.43
N GLY A 75 9.36 -5.22 3.79
CA GLY A 75 8.21 -4.60 3.15
C GLY A 75 6.93 -4.90 3.92
N SER A 76 5.89 -4.15 3.61
CA SER A 76 4.55 -4.31 4.18
C SER A 76 3.47 -3.91 3.20
N VAL A 77 2.26 -4.44 3.40
CA VAL A 77 1.04 -4.05 2.69
C VAL A 77 -0.17 -4.26 3.61
N ASN A 78 -1.17 -3.40 3.53
CA ASN A 78 -2.47 -3.65 4.14
C ASN A 78 -3.41 -4.29 3.12
N TYR A 79 -3.96 -5.44 3.47
CA TYR A 79 -4.97 -6.17 2.69
C TYR A 79 -6.34 -6.02 3.35
N TYR A 80 -7.33 -5.64 2.57
CA TYR A 80 -8.73 -5.51 2.96
C TYR A 80 -9.56 -6.57 2.25
N ALA A 81 -10.18 -7.48 3.01
CA ALA A 81 -11.10 -8.48 2.47
C ALA A 81 -12.40 -7.83 1.96
N PRO A 82 -13.21 -8.52 1.14
CA PRO A 82 -14.50 -7.99 0.72
C PRO A 82 -15.35 -7.52 1.90
N GLY A 83 -15.89 -6.30 1.81
CA GLY A 83 -16.65 -5.66 2.88
C GLY A 83 -15.82 -4.94 3.94
N GLN A 84 -14.51 -5.07 3.90
CA GLN A 84 -13.61 -4.25 4.74
C GLN A 84 -13.18 -3.01 3.96
N THR A 85 -13.12 -1.87 4.62
CA THR A 85 -12.62 -0.63 4.04
C THR A 85 -12.03 0.27 5.13
N ASP A 86 -11.05 1.07 4.76
CA ASP A 86 -10.57 2.16 5.61
C ASP A 86 -11.60 3.30 5.56
N SER A 87 -12.03 3.82 6.71
CA SER A 87 -13.01 4.91 6.80
C SER A 87 -12.58 6.21 6.11
N ARG A 88 -11.31 6.29 5.73
CA ARG A 88 -10.73 7.41 4.97
C ARG A 88 -10.85 7.25 3.47
N ASP A 89 -11.32 6.10 2.99
CA ASP A 89 -11.45 5.79 1.57
C ASP A 89 -12.92 5.69 1.16
N GLU A 90 -13.19 5.98 -0.11
CA GLU A 90 -14.44 5.59 -0.73
C GLU A 90 -14.51 4.05 -0.80
N PRO A 91 -15.67 3.46 -0.47
CA PRO A 91 -15.82 2.02 -0.50
C PRO A 91 -15.71 1.49 -1.92
N TRP A 92 -15.00 0.39 -2.07
CA TRP A 92 -15.00 -0.40 -3.30
C TRP A 92 -16.34 -1.12 -3.49
N PRO A 93 -16.70 -1.52 -4.73
CA PRO A 93 -17.90 -2.31 -4.97
C PRO A 93 -17.96 -3.58 -4.14
N ASP A 94 -19.16 -4.06 -3.87
CA ASP A 94 -19.39 -5.31 -3.17
C ASP A 94 -18.63 -6.48 -3.84
N GLY A 95 -18.05 -7.34 -3.02
CA GLY A 95 -17.26 -8.48 -3.50
C GLY A 95 -15.83 -8.15 -3.94
N TRP A 96 -15.39 -6.88 -3.86
CA TRP A 96 -14.02 -6.51 -4.13
C TRP A 96 -13.18 -6.57 -2.86
N ALA A 97 -11.98 -7.14 -2.98
CA ALA A 97 -10.89 -6.93 -2.03
C ALA A 97 -10.05 -5.74 -2.47
N SER A 98 -9.26 -5.19 -1.55
CA SER A 98 -8.34 -4.09 -1.89
C SER A 98 -7.06 -4.13 -1.09
N ILE A 99 -6.09 -3.35 -1.53
CA ILE A 99 -4.84 -3.13 -0.80
C ILE A 99 -4.56 -1.64 -0.61
N ARG A 100 -3.81 -1.34 0.44
CA ARG A 100 -3.22 -0.01 0.68
C ARG A 100 -1.79 -0.12 1.16
N LEU A 101 -1.03 0.95 0.93
CA LEU A 101 0.30 1.16 1.51
C LEU A 101 1.25 -0.02 1.29
N LEU A 102 1.35 -0.48 0.04
CA LEU A 102 2.41 -1.38 -0.34
C LEU A 102 3.74 -0.61 -0.30
N GLY A 103 4.58 -0.93 0.65
CA GLY A 103 5.90 -0.30 0.84
C GLY A 103 7.00 -1.35 0.95
N VAL A 104 8.14 -1.05 0.32
CA VAL A 104 9.35 -1.89 0.39
C VAL A 104 10.50 -1.01 0.85
N SER A 105 11.24 -1.48 1.85
CA SER A 105 12.44 -0.79 2.35
C SER A 105 13.37 -0.45 1.19
N PRO A 106 13.92 0.78 1.13
CA PRO A 106 14.84 1.17 0.05
C PRO A 106 15.98 0.19 -0.18
N GLN A 107 16.51 -0.43 0.89
CA GLN A 107 17.60 -1.39 0.84
C GLN A 107 17.19 -2.76 0.28
N ALA A 108 15.89 -3.04 0.21
CA ALA A 108 15.33 -4.31 -0.28
C ALA A 108 14.64 -4.18 -1.65
N ARG A 109 14.72 -3.02 -2.30
CA ARG A 109 14.17 -2.82 -3.64
C ARG A 109 14.87 -3.68 -4.68
N GLY A 110 14.14 -4.08 -5.72
CA GLY A 110 14.67 -4.94 -6.77
C GLY A 110 14.79 -6.42 -6.41
N LEU A 111 14.49 -6.81 -5.16
CA LEU A 111 14.57 -8.19 -4.66
C LEU A 111 13.24 -8.97 -4.76
N GLY A 112 12.25 -8.45 -5.48
CA GLY A 112 10.96 -9.11 -5.65
C GLY A 112 10.00 -9.02 -4.45
N ILE A 113 10.34 -8.25 -3.41
CA ILE A 113 9.55 -8.17 -2.17
C ILE A 113 8.13 -7.67 -2.44
N GLY A 114 7.97 -6.59 -3.20
CA GLY A 114 6.66 -6.04 -3.55
C GLY A 114 5.81 -7.04 -4.32
N ARG A 115 6.40 -7.82 -5.21
CA ARG A 115 5.71 -8.88 -5.95
C ARG A 115 5.25 -10.00 -5.01
N ALA A 116 6.09 -10.45 -4.10
CA ALA A 116 5.74 -11.50 -3.14
C ALA A 116 4.58 -11.06 -2.21
N LEU A 117 4.57 -9.80 -1.75
CA LEU A 117 3.47 -9.23 -0.98
C LEU A 117 2.17 -9.20 -1.80
N MET A 118 2.23 -8.79 -3.07
CA MET A 118 1.04 -8.79 -3.94
C MET A 118 0.53 -10.20 -4.23
N ASP A 119 1.41 -11.17 -4.47
CA ASP A 119 1.01 -12.57 -4.71
C ASP A 119 0.26 -13.12 -3.48
N GLU A 120 0.69 -12.80 -2.26
CA GLU A 120 -0.03 -13.18 -1.03
C GLU A 120 -1.39 -12.47 -0.92
N CYS A 121 -1.48 -11.17 -1.24
CA CYS A 121 -2.76 -10.45 -1.26
C CYS A 121 -3.74 -11.09 -2.25
N LEU A 122 -3.29 -11.43 -3.45
CA LEU A 122 -4.12 -12.08 -4.47
C LEU A 122 -4.56 -13.48 -4.04
N ARG A 123 -3.68 -14.24 -3.38
CA ARG A 123 -4.01 -15.54 -2.81
C ARG A 123 -5.11 -15.41 -1.75
N ARG A 124 -4.99 -14.44 -0.83
CA ARG A 124 -6.01 -14.17 0.20
C ARG A 124 -7.33 -13.75 -0.42
N ALA A 125 -7.31 -12.83 -1.37
CA ALA A 125 -8.51 -12.36 -2.04
C ALA A 125 -9.30 -13.50 -2.69
N ARG A 126 -8.61 -14.44 -3.35
CA ARG A 126 -9.26 -15.63 -3.90
C ARG A 126 -9.82 -16.53 -2.81
N ALA A 127 -9.09 -16.73 -1.71
CA ALA A 127 -9.56 -17.53 -0.58
C ALA A 127 -10.78 -16.92 0.11
N ASP A 128 -10.87 -15.60 0.15
CA ASP A 128 -12.00 -14.85 0.72
C ASP A 128 -13.18 -14.71 -0.26
N GLY A 129 -13.09 -15.30 -1.45
CA GLY A 129 -14.14 -15.27 -2.46
C GLY A 129 -14.31 -13.92 -3.16
N ALA A 130 -13.29 -13.07 -3.14
CA ALA A 130 -13.31 -11.81 -3.86
C ALA A 130 -13.42 -12.05 -5.38
N THR A 131 -14.22 -11.22 -6.06
CA THR A 131 -14.34 -11.25 -7.52
C THR A 131 -13.29 -10.39 -8.21
N THR A 132 -12.78 -9.40 -7.50
CA THR A 132 -11.88 -8.39 -8.01
C THR A 132 -10.96 -7.87 -6.90
N MET A 133 -9.71 -7.57 -7.26
CA MET A 133 -8.78 -6.83 -6.42
C MET A 133 -8.70 -5.39 -6.92
N GLY A 134 -8.99 -4.42 -6.06
CA GLY A 134 -8.85 -2.99 -6.31
C GLY A 134 -7.61 -2.40 -5.64
N LEU A 135 -7.03 -1.38 -6.23
CA LEU A 135 -5.98 -0.57 -5.61
C LEU A 135 -5.95 0.84 -6.19
N HIS A 136 -5.36 1.75 -5.42
CA HIS A 136 -5.03 3.09 -5.87
C HIS A 136 -3.52 3.29 -5.95
N THR A 137 -3.08 4.05 -6.95
CA THR A 137 -1.68 4.45 -7.12
C THR A 137 -1.60 5.83 -7.75
N THR A 138 -0.41 6.35 -7.94
CA THR A 138 -0.19 7.65 -8.57
C THR A 138 0.81 7.53 -9.72
N MET A 139 0.85 8.54 -10.57
CA MET A 139 1.85 8.62 -11.65
C MET A 139 3.29 8.63 -11.12
N LEU A 140 3.50 9.10 -9.88
CA LEU A 140 4.82 9.13 -9.25
C LEU A 140 5.34 7.75 -8.84
N MET A 141 4.44 6.79 -8.68
CA MET A 141 4.77 5.42 -8.23
C MET A 141 5.03 4.49 -9.43
N GLU A 142 5.96 4.87 -10.30
CA GLU A 142 6.21 4.20 -11.58
C GLU A 142 6.54 2.71 -11.43
N VAL A 143 7.38 2.35 -10.46
CA VAL A 143 7.80 0.95 -10.23
C VAL A 143 6.63 0.07 -9.81
N ALA A 144 5.83 0.55 -8.84
CA ALA A 144 4.65 -0.17 -8.37
C ALA A 144 3.60 -0.28 -9.48
N ARG A 145 3.33 0.81 -10.20
CA ARG A 145 2.40 0.84 -11.32
C ARG A 145 2.79 -0.12 -12.44
N ALA A 146 4.07 -0.16 -12.81
CA ALA A 146 4.58 -1.13 -13.80
C ALA A 146 4.39 -2.58 -13.32
N MET A 147 4.56 -2.87 -12.04
CA MET A 147 4.29 -4.18 -11.45
C MET A 147 2.80 -4.53 -11.56
N TYR A 148 1.90 -3.61 -11.20
CA TYR A 148 0.45 -3.85 -11.30
C TYR A 148 -0.01 -4.14 -12.73
N LEU A 149 0.49 -3.39 -13.71
CA LEU A 149 0.20 -3.65 -15.12
C LEU A 149 0.68 -5.04 -15.57
N ARG A 150 1.89 -5.46 -15.16
CA ARG A 150 2.40 -6.81 -15.45
C ARG A 150 1.60 -7.92 -14.76
N LEU A 151 0.96 -7.62 -13.64
CA LEU A 151 0.04 -8.53 -12.95
C LEU A 151 -1.33 -8.63 -13.63
N GLY A 152 -1.63 -7.75 -14.59
CA GLY A 152 -2.88 -7.72 -15.32
C GLY A 152 -3.92 -6.73 -14.79
N PHE A 153 -3.55 -5.86 -13.85
CA PHE A 153 -4.41 -4.78 -13.42
C PHE A 153 -4.69 -3.81 -14.57
N THR A 154 -5.90 -3.34 -14.67
CA THR A 154 -6.35 -2.36 -15.67
C THR A 154 -6.95 -1.14 -14.98
N ARG A 155 -6.91 0.01 -15.68
CA ARG A 155 -7.49 1.25 -15.19
C ARG A 155 -9.00 1.13 -15.02
N VAL A 156 -9.50 1.69 -13.92
CA VAL A 156 -10.94 1.84 -13.64
C VAL A 156 -11.21 3.28 -13.19
N PRO A 157 -11.20 4.25 -14.14
CA PRO A 157 -11.20 5.68 -13.83
C PRO A 157 -12.42 6.17 -13.03
N GLU A 158 -13.51 5.41 -13.04
CA GLU A 158 -14.71 5.67 -12.25
C GLU A 158 -14.47 5.65 -10.73
N TYR A 159 -13.37 5.04 -10.29
CA TYR A 159 -12.96 4.97 -8.89
C TYR A 159 -11.75 5.87 -8.58
N ASP A 160 -11.35 6.73 -9.52
CA ASP A 160 -10.32 7.74 -9.25
C ASP A 160 -10.83 8.77 -8.25
N PHE A 161 -9.91 9.36 -7.50
CA PHE A 161 -10.23 10.51 -6.69
C PHE A 161 -9.10 11.56 -6.72
N ARG A 162 -9.45 12.81 -6.38
CA ARG A 162 -8.54 13.94 -6.39
C ARG A 162 -8.48 14.55 -4.99
N PRO A 163 -7.45 14.27 -4.20
CA PRO A 163 -7.28 14.91 -2.89
C PRO A 163 -7.03 16.42 -3.01
N VAL A 164 -6.44 16.86 -4.12
CA VAL A 164 -6.26 18.25 -4.52
C VAL A 164 -6.55 18.40 -6.02
N PRO A 165 -6.91 19.60 -6.53
CA PRO A 165 -7.41 19.78 -7.89
C PRO A 165 -6.53 19.21 -9.01
N ASP A 166 -5.22 19.34 -8.90
CA ASP A 166 -4.26 18.97 -9.95
C ASP A 166 -3.57 17.62 -9.71
N PHE A 167 -4.03 16.84 -8.73
CA PHE A 167 -3.43 15.55 -8.39
C PHE A 167 -4.48 14.44 -8.36
N THR A 168 -4.34 13.49 -9.27
CA THR A 168 -5.24 12.33 -9.37
C THR A 168 -4.60 11.10 -8.72
N ILE A 169 -5.35 10.46 -7.84
CA ILE A 169 -5.09 9.12 -7.35
C ILE A 169 -5.83 8.17 -8.28
N GLU A 170 -5.07 7.40 -9.04
CA GLU A 170 -5.57 6.52 -10.10
C GLU A 170 -5.99 5.15 -9.54
N ALA A 171 -7.19 4.71 -9.91
CA ALA A 171 -7.71 3.40 -9.56
C ALA A 171 -7.38 2.34 -10.61
N TYR A 172 -7.04 1.16 -10.14
CA TYR A 172 -6.77 -0.04 -10.93
C TYR A 172 -7.49 -1.24 -10.34
N ALA A 173 -7.88 -2.18 -11.18
CA ALA A 173 -8.57 -3.40 -10.77
C ALA A 173 -8.06 -4.62 -11.55
N LEU A 174 -8.10 -5.78 -10.88
CA LEU A 174 -7.81 -7.09 -11.45
C LEU A 174 -8.94 -8.04 -11.12
N LYS A 175 -9.57 -8.64 -12.12
CA LYS A 175 -10.53 -9.75 -11.92
C LYS A 175 -9.77 -11.00 -11.46
N LEU A 176 -10.30 -11.69 -10.47
CA LEU A 176 -9.68 -12.85 -9.82
C LEU A 176 -10.18 -14.19 -10.32
#